data_0b45a54a05ebfe4e8289d9518b8346d9
#
_entry.id   0b45a54a05ebfe4e8289d9518b8346d9
#
_cell.length_a   1.000
_cell.length_b   1.000
_cell.length_c   1.000
_cell.angle_alpha   90.00
_cell.angle_beta   90.00
_cell.angle_gamma   90.00
#
_symmetry.space_group_name_H-M   'P 1'
#
loop_
_entity.id
_entity.type
_entity.pdbx_description
1 polymer ?
#
loop_
_entity_poly.entity_id
_entity_poly.type
_entity_poly.pdbx_seq_one_letter_code
_entity_poly.pdbx_strand_id
1 'polypeptide(L)'
;MQLSAFINELAILQENILLQRLVIITIYALLAKAVDIFLDRVLSKIALKTKIRFDDKLIKYLHAPICLTVFGFGVLHALSVSPLSDPWQAILPQVTKSVLLILWLVALIRTFNRMVEEYMAGAHEKGKIGKDLFMLLKNLLRVVVIIAGLLWLLSIWRISLTPLFASAGIAGIAVALAAKDTLANFFGGISI
;
A
#
# COMPACT_ATOMS: atom_id res chain seq x y z
N MET A 1 -18.43 25.46 36.80
CA MET A 1 -17.09 25.18 37.32
C MET A 1 -16.33 24.14 36.44
N GLN A 2 -16.93 23.04 36.00
CA GLN A 2 -16.25 22.05 35.12
C GLN A 2 -16.03 22.57 33.68
N LEU A 3 -16.95 23.37 33.14
CA LEU A 3 -16.84 23.88 31.77
C LEU A 3 -15.72 24.94 31.62
N SER A 4 -15.51 25.78 32.65
CA SER A 4 -14.43 26.76 32.67
C SER A 4 -13.05 26.13 32.82
N ALA A 5 -12.93 25.00 33.55
CA ALA A 5 -11.71 24.23 33.63
C ALA A 5 -11.38 23.57 32.28
N PHE A 6 -12.37 22.99 31.61
CA PHE A 6 -12.21 22.40 30.28
C PHE A 6 -11.82 23.41 29.20
N ILE A 7 -12.40 24.64 29.25
CA ILE A 7 -12.04 25.77 28.36
C ILE A 7 -10.59 26.22 28.62
N ASN A 8 -10.17 26.30 29.87
CA ASN A 8 -8.79 26.64 30.22
C ASN A 8 -7.79 25.53 29.77
N GLU A 9 -8.13 24.27 29.91
CA GLU A 9 -7.30 23.18 29.38
C GLU A 9 -7.17 23.22 27.86
N LEU A 10 -8.27 23.56 27.15
CA LEU A 10 -8.22 23.77 25.69
C LEU A 10 -7.38 24.99 25.31
N ALA A 11 -7.37 26.05 26.10
CA ALA A 11 -6.53 27.23 25.89
C ALA A 11 -5.03 26.88 26.06
N ILE A 12 -4.68 26.08 27.05
CA ILE A 12 -3.30 25.60 27.25
C ILE A 12 -2.85 24.74 26.05
N LEU A 13 -3.75 23.95 25.46
CA LEU A 13 -3.47 23.19 24.25
C LEU A 13 -3.21 24.09 23.04
N GLN A 14 -3.87 25.23 22.93
CA GLN A 14 -3.65 26.21 21.87
C GLN A 14 -2.32 26.96 21.99
N GLU A 15 -1.85 27.20 23.21
CA GLU A 15 -0.57 27.89 23.45
C GLU A 15 0.65 26.95 23.23
N ASN A 16 0.50 25.64 23.39
CA ASN A 16 1.61 24.71 23.37
C ASN A 16 1.55 23.74 22.16
N ILE A 17 2.16 24.16 21.04
CA ILE A 17 2.18 23.42 19.76
C ILE A 17 2.68 21.98 19.94
N LEU A 18 3.68 21.75 20.79
CA LEU A 18 4.21 20.43 21.07
C LEU A 18 3.17 19.52 21.74
N LEU A 19 2.46 20.08 22.71
CA LEU A 19 1.40 19.36 23.44
C LEU A 19 0.25 19.01 22.49
N GLN A 20 -0.14 19.93 21.62
CA GLN A 20 -1.16 19.70 20.60
C GLN A 20 -0.78 18.56 19.63
N ARG A 21 0.45 18.55 19.15
CA ARG A 21 0.96 17.45 18.31
C ARG A 21 0.95 16.12 19.03
N LEU A 22 1.40 16.08 20.29
CA LEU A 22 1.39 14.86 21.10
C LEU A 22 -0.03 14.33 21.31
N VAL A 23 -0.99 15.21 21.60
CA VAL A 23 -2.41 14.82 21.75
C VAL A 23 -2.94 14.22 20.44
N ILE A 24 -2.69 14.86 19.30
CA ILE A 24 -3.12 14.34 17.99
C ILE A 24 -2.52 12.94 17.73
N ILE A 25 -1.22 12.79 17.88
CA ILE A 25 -0.53 11.51 17.68
C ILE A 25 -1.11 10.44 18.62
N THR A 26 -1.35 10.78 19.88
CA THR A 26 -1.92 9.85 20.87
C THR A 26 -3.33 9.41 20.49
N ILE A 27 -4.19 10.35 20.05
CA ILE A 27 -5.55 10.03 19.58
C ILE A 27 -5.49 9.06 18.39
N TYR A 28 -4.65 9.34 17.40
CA TYR A 28 -4.51 8.47 16.24
C TYR A 28 -3.86 7.13 16.57
N ALA A 29 -2.95 7.07 17.54
CA ALA A 29 -2.39 5.82 18.05
C ALA A 29 -3.48 4.96 18.75
N LEU A 30 -4.35 5.60 19.54
CA LEU A 30 -5.50 4.92 20.15
C LEU A 30 -6.51 4.45 19.08
N LEU A 31 -6.76 5.26 18.06
CA LEU A 31 -7.60 4.88 16.92
C LEU A 31 -6.98 3.71 16.14
N ALA A 32 -5.69 3.74 15.87
CA ALA A 32 -4.98 2.63 15.22
C ALA A 32 -5.10 1.35 16.04
N LYS A 33 -4.99 1.44 17.37
CA LYS A 33 -5.18 0.30 18.29
C LYS A 33 -6.64 -0.17 18.32
N ALA A 34 -7.61 0.72 18.25
CA ALA A 34 -9.01 0.37 18.15
C ALA A 34 -9.32 -0.36 16.82
N VAL A 35 -8.76 0.10 15.71
CA VAL A 35 -8.84 -0.56 14.40
C VAL A 35 -8.18 -1.94 14.44
N ASP A 36 -7.02 -2.06 15.08
CA ASP A 36 -6.31 -3.32 15.32
C ASP A 36 -7.22 -4.36 16.01
N ILE A 37 -7.81 -4.00 17.15
CA ILE A 37 -8.72 -4.85 17.90
C ILE A 37 -10.00 -5.15 17.11
N PHE A 38 -10.53 -4.19 16.36
CA PHE A 38 -11.72 -4.37 15.53
C PHE A 38 -11.45 -5.36 14.40
N LEU A 39 -10.34 -5.20 13.69
CA LEU A 39 -9.90 -6.12 12.64
C LEU A 39 -9.76 -7.53 13.21
N ASP A 40 -9.03 -7.73 14.30
CA ASP A 40 -8.86 -9.03 14.93
C ASP A 40 -10.19 -9.69 15.28
N ARG A 41 -11.17 -8.94 15.82
CA ARG A 41 -12.50 -9.46 16.16
C ARG A 41 -13.35 -9.79 14.95
N VAL A 42 -13.32 -8.94 13.92
CA VAL A 42 -14.08 -9.17 12.69
C VAL A 42 -13.51 -10.38 11.95
N LEU A 43 -12.19 -10.48 11.90
CA LEU A 43 -11.48 -11.52 11.20
C LEU A 43 -11.65 -12.89 11.86
N SER A 44 -11.56 -12.96 13.18
CA SER A 44 -11.83 -14.20 13.91
C SER A 44 -13.26 -14.72 13.70
N LYS A 45 -14.24 -13.81 13.53
CA LYS A 45 -15.63 -14.19 13.23
C LYS A 45 -15.83 -14.65 11.78
N ILE A 46 -15.14 -14.05 10.81
CA ILE A 46 -15.22 -14.44 9.40
C ILE A 46 -14.51 -15.77 9.19
N ALA A 47 -13.33 -15.98 9.79
CA ALA A 47 -12.58 -17.23 9.74
C ALA A 47 -13.39 -18.44 10.23
N LEU A 48 -14.25 -18.25 11.25
CA LEU A 48 -15.13 -19.30 11.76
C LEU A 48 -16.30 -19.64 10.80
N LYS A 49 -16.66 -18.75 9.88
CA LYS A 49 -17.81 -18.94 8.96
C LYS A 49 -17.39 -19.42 7.57
N THR A 50 -16.15 -19.20 7.15
CA THR A 50 -15.71 -19.47 5.78
C THR A 50 -14.75 -20.67 5.79
N LYS A 51 -15.10 -21.73 5.03
CA LYS A 51 -14.24 -22.92 4.82
C LYS A 51 -13.01 -22.64 3.94
N ILE A 52 -12.77 -21.39 3.55
CA ILE A 52 -11.73 -20.99 2.62
C ILE A 52 -10.53 -20.51 3.44
N ARG A 53 -9.47 -21.32 3.48
CA ARG A 53 -8.16 -21.00 4.10
C ARG A 53 -7.49 -19.73 3.52
N PHE A 54 -8.06 -19.17 2.48
CA PHE A 54 -7.55 -18.04 1.75
C PHE A 54 -7.70 -16.71 2.53
N ASP A 55 -8.82 -16.53 3.24
CA ASP A 55 -9.16 -15.26 3.89
C ASP A 55 -8.25 -14.90 5.06
N ASP A 56 -7.84 -15.87 5.88
CA ASP A 56 -7.06 -15.62 7.11
C ASP A 56 -5.67 -15.03 6.84
N LYS A 57 -5.00 -15.51 5.79
CA LYS A 57 -3.64 -15.04 5.45
C LYS A 57 -3.65 -13.71 4.72
N LEU A 58 -4.62 -13.51 3.82
CA LEU A 58 -4.81 -12.25 3.10
C LEU A 58 -5.00 -11.09 4.08
N ILE A 59 -5.85 -11.31 5.04
CA ILE A 59 -6.19 -10.39 6.11
C ILE A 59 -4.97 -10.06 6.96
N LYS A 60 -4.17 -11.05 7.34
CA LYS A 60 -2.94 -10.87 8.09
C LYS A 60 -1.93 -9.98 7.37
N TYR A 61 -1.84 -10.03 6.03
CA TYR A 61 -0.95 -9.17 5.26
C TYR A 61 -1.46 -7.73 5.14
N LEU A 62 -2.77 -7.51 5.18
CA LEU A 62 -3.38 -6.18 5.09
C LEU A 62 -3.52 -5.50 6.46
N HIS A 63 -3.55 -6.28 7.55
CA HIS A 63 -3.75 -5.79 8.90
C HIS A 63 -2.71 -4.72 9.30
N ALA A 64 -1.42 -5.03 9.17
CA ALA A 64 -0.36 -4.10 9.52
C ALA A 64 -0.38 -2.80 8.68
N PRO A 65 -0.51 -2.84 7.34
CA PRO A 65 -0.66 -1.63 6.54
C PRO A 65 -1.84 -0.76 6.95
N ILE A 66 -3.01 -1.34 7.24
CA ILE A 66 -4.20 -0.59 7.64
C ILE A 66 -3.95 0.16 8.95
N CYS A 67 -3.47 -0.53 10.00
CA CYS A 67 -3.21 0.07 11.31
C CYS A 67 -2.12 1.16 11.21
N LEU A 68 -1.04 0.89 10.47
CA LEU A 68 0.04 1.87 10.27
C LEU A 68 -0.40 3.05 9.40
N THR A 69 -1.36 2.88 8.50
CA THR A 69 -1.94 3.99 7.74
C THR A 69 -2.72 4.93 8.64
N VAL A 70 -3.53 4.42 9.56
CA VAL A 70 -4.25 5.25 10.54
C VAL A 70 -3.25 6.04 11.39
N PHE A 71 -2.22 5.39 11.90
CA PHE A 71 -1.16 6.08 12.65
C PHE A 71 -0.42 7.12 11.79
N GLY A 72 -0.07 6.79 10.56
CA GLY A 72 0.60 7.70 9.62
C GLY A 72 -0.23 8.92 9.26
N PHE A 73 -1.55 8.79 9.15
CA PHE A 73 -2.44 9.94 9.03
C PHE A 73 -2.39 10.84 10.27
N GLY A 74 -2.28 10.25 11.46
CA GLY A 74 -2.07 11.01 12.71
C GLY A 74 -0.78 11.82 12.68
N VAL A 75 0.30 11.22 12.22
CA VAL A 75 1.59 11.92 12.05
C VAL A 75 1.46 13.06 11.04
N LEU A 76 0.88 12.81 9.86
CA LEU A 76 0.66 13.85 8.85
C LEU A 76 -0.22 14.99 9.35
N HIS A 77 -1.28 14.67 10.11
CA HIS A 77 -2.16 15.68 10.72
C HIS A 77 -1.40 16.49 11.77
N ALA A 78 -0.64 15.85 12.65
CA ALA A 78 0.16 16.55 13.66
C ALA A 78 1.22 17.48 13.02
N LEU A 79 1.76 17.11 11.86
CA LEU A 79 2.69 17.95 11.10
C LEU A 79 1.99 19.13 10.40
N SER A 80 0.70 19.01 10.09
CA SER A 80 -0.07 20.07 9.41
C SER A 80 -0.58 21.17 10.34
N VAL A 81 -0.65 20.92 11.65
CA VAL A 81 -1.22 21.87 12.64
C VAL A 81 -0.37 23.11 12.81
N SER A 82 0.94 23.01 12.68
CA SER A 82 1.83 24.16 12.74
C SER A 82 3.04 23.93 11.82
N PRO A 83 3.51 24.96 11.12
CA PRO A 83 4.71 24.84 10.31
C PRO A 83 5.92 24.49 11.19
N LEU A 84 6.72 23.54 10.71
CA LEU A 84 8.03 23.22 11.27
C LEU A 84 9.06 24.15 10.63
N SER A 85 10.22 24.30 11.29
CA SER A 85 11.34 24.96 10.65
C SER A 85 11.84 24.17 9.43
N ASP A 86 12.21 24.88 8.35
CA ASP A 86 12.89 24.26 7.23
C ASP A 86 14.19 23.57 7.72
N PRO A 87 14.56 22.40 7.19
CA PRO A 87 13.95 21.64 6.07
C PRO A 87 12.89 20.61 6.50
N TRP A 88 12.59 20.47 7.79
CA TRP A 88 11.79 19.38 8.34
C TRP A 88 10.32 19.40 7.87
N GLN A 89 9.79 20.60 7.60
CA GLN A 89 8.43 20.75 7.08
C GLN A 89 8.24 20.09 5.71
N ALA A 90 9.27 20.09 4.89
CA ALA A 90 9.22 19.44 3.58
C ALA A 90 9.51 17.94 3.68
N ILE A 91 10.47 17.54 4.52
CA ILE A 91 10.99 16.17 4.55
C ILE A 91 10.07 15.21 5.29
N LEU A 92 9.59 15.55 6.49
CA LEU A 92 8.83 14.63 7.34
C LEU A 92 7.53 14.11 6.71
N PRO A 93 6.69 14.94 6.08
CA PRO A 93 5.51 14.45 5.37
C PRO A 93 5.86 13.54 4.20
N GLN A 94 6.94 13.83 3.46
CA GLN A 94 7.38 13.00 2.32
C GLN A 94 7.90 11.65 2.79
N VAL A 95 8.70 11.62 3.87
CA VAL A 95 9.16 10.36 4.49
C VAL A 95 7.96 9.53 4.98
N THR A 96 7.01 10.15 5.70
CA THR A 96 5.83 9.44 6.19
C THR A 96 5.01 8.83 5.04
N LYS A 97 4.75 9.60 3.98
CA LYS A 97 4.05 9.10 2.78
C LYS A 97 4.83 7.99 2.07
N SER A 98 6.16 8.11 2.00
CA SER A 98 7.02 7.09 1.39
C SER A 98 6.99 5.77 2.17
N VAL A 99 7.04 5.84 3.50
CA VAL A 99 6.92 4.65 4.36
C VAL A 99 5.57 3.97 4.17
N LEU A 100 4.47 4.73 4.18
CA LEU A 100 3.13 4.19 3.94
C LEU A 100 3.01 3.55 2.55
N LEU A 101 3.54 4.20 1.51
CA LEU A 101 3.55 3.65 0.16
C LEU A 101 4.31 2.32 0.10
N ILE A 102 5.51 2.25 0.68
CA ILE A 102 6.32 1.02 0.70
C ILE A 102 5.59 -0.11 1.45
N LEU A 103 4.97 0.19 2.58
CA LEU A 103 4.18 -0.78 3.33
C LEU A 103 3.05 -1.37 2.49
N TRP A 104 2.30 -0.53 1.76
CA TRP A 104 1.23 -0.97 0.87
C TRP A 104 1.75 -1.75 -0.33
N LEU A 105 2.86 -1.36 -0.94
CA LEU A 105 3.48 -2.10 -2.04
C LEU A 105 3.93 -3.50 -1.60
N VAL A 106 4.58 -3.59 -0.43
CA VAL A 106 5.01 -4.87 0.14
C VAL A 106 3.80 -5.76 0.46
N ALA A 107 2.74 -5.18 1.05
CA ALA A 107 1.52 -5.92 1.34
C ALA A 107 0.84 -6.42 0.06
N LEU A 108 0.74 -5.56 -0.96
CA LEU A 108 0.15 -5.90 -2.26
C LEU A 108 0.92 -7.06 -2.94
N ILE A 109 2.25 -6.96 -2.99
CA ILE A 109 3.10 -8.00 -3.59
C ILE A 109 2.99 -9.31 -2.82
N ARG A 110 3.00 -9.29 -1.49
CA ARG A 110 2.86 -10.48 -0.66
C ARG A 110 1.49 -11.13 -0.84
N THR A 111 0.43 -10.34 -0.81
CA THR A 111 -0.93 -10.77 -1.04
C THR A 111 -1.07 -11.44 -2.40
N PHE A 112 -0.60 -10.77 -3.45
CA PHE A 112 -0.66 -11.29 -4.81
C PHE A 112 0.13 -12.60 -4.98
N ASN A 113 1.35 -12.68 -4.43
CA ASN A 113 2.14 -13.89 -4.48
C ASN A 113 1.41 -15.08 -3.83
N ARG A 114 0.76 -14.84 -2.68
CA ARG A 114 0.00 -15.87 -1.98
C ARG A 114 -1.23 -16.33 -2.77
N MET A 115 -1.97 -15.37 -3.33
CA MET A 115 -3.12 -15.71 -4.20
C MET A 115 -2.72 -16.62 -5.34
N VAL A 116 -1.60 -16.31 -5.99
CA VAL A 116 -1.06 -17.12 -7.09
C VAL A 116 -0.65 -18.50 -6.60
N GLU A 117 0.08 -18.61 -5.49
CA GLU A 117 0.53 -19.89 -4.93
C GLU A 117 -0.64 -20.81 -4.56
N GLU A 118 -1.69 -20.27 -3.94
CA GLU A 118 -2.87 -21.07 -3.56
C GLU A 118 -3.70 -21.48 -4.78
N TYR A 119 -3.85 -20.60 -5.78
CA TYR A 119 -4.51 -20.94 -7.03
C TYR A 119 -3.77 -22.07 -7.75
N MET A 120 -2.43 -22.01 -7.78
CA MET A 120 -1.61 -23.04 -8.42
C MET A 120 -1.61 -24.37 -7.64
N ALA A 121 -1.67 -24.32 -6.32
CA ALA A 121 -1.77 -25.52 -5.48
C ALA A 121 -3.09 -26.27 -5.68
N GLY A 122 -4.21 -25.54 -5.92
CA GLY A 122 -5.51 -26.12 -6.22
C GLY A 122 -5.66 -26.62 -7.66
N ALA A 123 -4.77 -26.22 -8.56
CA ALA A 123 -4.86 -26.53 -9.99
C ALA A 123 -3.98 -27.75 -10.38
N HIS A 124 -4.06 -28.85 -9.63
CA HIS A 124 -3.29 -30.07 -9.89
C HIS A 124 -3.53 -30.71 -11.27
N GLU A 125 -4.64 -30.38 -11.94
CA GLU A 125 -5.02 -30.92 -13.26
C GLU A 125 -4.64 -30.02 -14.45
N LYS A 126 -4.19 -28.78 -14.22
CA LYS A 126 -3.80 -27.89 -15.32
C LYS A 126 -2.40 -28.26 -15.83
N GLY A 127 -2.32 -28.62 -17.11
CA GLY A 127 -1.07 -29.06 -17.77
C GLY A 127 0.09 -28.05 -17.55
N LYS A 128 1.32 -28.54 -17.76
CA LYS A 128 2.57 -27.81 -17.53
C LYS A 128 2.61 -26.41 -18.17
N ILE A 129 2.05 -26.28 -19.38
CA ILE A 129 1.96 -25.02 -20.14
C ILE A 129 1.15 -23.94 -19.38
N GLY A 130 0.07 -24.33 -18.69
CA GLY A 130 -0.73 -23.38 -17.91
C GLY A 130 0.02 -22.81 -16.71
N LYS A 131 0.92 -23.60 -16.09
CA LYS A 131 1.73 -23.14 -14.94
C LYS A 131 2.80 -22.14 -15.37
N ASP A 132 3.48 -22.40 -16.47
CA ASP A 132 4.56 -21.56 -16.97
C ASP A 132 4.03 -20.17 -17.42
N LEU A 133 2.90 -20.16 -18.14
CA LEU A 133 2.23 -18.91 -18.53
C LEU A 133 1.79 -18.10 -17.29
N PHE A 134 1.28 -18.76 -16.28
CA PHE A 134 0.83 -18.11 -15.05
C PHE A 134 2.01 -17.53 -14.24
N MET A 135 3.15 -18.23 -14.19
CA MET A 135 4.39 -17.73 -13.60
C MET A 135 4.93 -16.50 -14.34
N LEU A 136 4.90 -16.52 -15.67
CA LEU A 136 5.32 -15.41 -16.49
C LEU A 136 4.44 -14.17 -16.21
N LEU A 137 3.12 -14.33 -16.19
CA LEU A 137 2.17 -13.27 -15.90
C LEU A 137 2.37 -12.70 -14.47
N LYS A 138 2.58 -13.57 -13.49
CA LYS A 138 2.92 -13.18 -12.10
C LYS A 138 4.15 -12.29 -12.05
N ASN A 139 5.24 -12.70 -12.74
CA ASN A 139 6.47 -11.94 -12.72
C ASN A 139 6.34 -10.62 -13.46
N LEU A 140 5.63 -10.59 -14.59
CA LEU A 140 5.34 -9.37 -15.33
C LEU A 140 4.55 -8.37 -14.47
N LEU A 141 3.48 -8.84 -13.84
CA LEU A 141 2.67 -7.99 -12.97
C LEU A 141 3.47 -7.46 -11.78
N ARG A 142 4.35 -8.28 -11.18
CA ARG A 142 5.26 -7.82 -10.11
C ARG A 142 6.16 -6.68 -10.58
N VAL A 143 6.75 -6.81 -11.77
CA VAL A 143 7.61 -5.77 -12.34
C VAL A 143 6.82 -4.48 -12.56
N VAL A 144 5.61 -4.58 -13.12
CA VAL A 144 4.72 -3.42 -13.33
C VAL A 144 4.39 -2.73 -12.00
N VAL A 145 4.04 -3.49 -10.96
CA VAL A 145 3.72 -2.95 -9.63
C VAL A 145 4.94 -2.25 -9.01
N ILE A 146 6.14 -2.82 -9.14
CA ILE A 146 7.38 -2.21 -8.64
C ILE A 146 7.67 -0.90 -9.37
N ILE A 147 7.57 -0.88 -10.70
CA ILE A 147 7.79 0.33 -11.51
C ILE A 147 6.77 1.41 -11.14
N ALA A 148 5.49 1.07 -11.07
CA ALA A 148 4.43 1.99 -10.67
C ALA A 148 4.67 2.55 -9.26
N GLY A 149 5.07 1.71 -8.32
CA GLY A 149 5.43 2.12 -6.96
C GLY A 149 6.63 3.06 -6.91
N LEU A 150 7.66 2.79 -7.72
CA LEU A 150 8.84 3.65 -7.84
C LEU A 150 8.46 5.03 -8.41
N LEU A 151 7.65 5.06 -9.47
CA LEU A 151 7.16 6.32 -10.05
C LEU A 151 6.32 7.11 -9.03
N TRP A 152 5.48 6.43 -8.28
CA TRP A 152 4.70 7.09 -7.21
C TRP A 152 5.60 7.63 -6.09
N LEU A 153 6.63 6.88 -5.71
CA LEU A 153 7.62 7.33 -4.72
C LEU A 153 8.33 8.61 -5.19
N LEU A 154 8.78 8.65 -6.45
CA LEU A 154 9.40 9.84 -7.05
C LEU A 154 8.43 11.03 -7.08
N SER A 155 7.14 10.79 -7.35
CA SER A 155 6.09 11.81 -7.28
C SER A 155 5.92 12.41 -5.89
N ILE A 156 6.01 11.61 -4.81
CA ILE A 156 5.98 12.09 -3.42
C ILE A 156 7.13 13.10 -3.19
N TRP A 157 8.30 12.85 -3.77
CA TRP A 157 9.47 13.72 -3.67
C TRP A 157 9.47 14.86 -4.69
N ARG A 158 8.35 15.06 -5.40
CA ARG A 158 8.17 16.12 -6.41
C ARG A 158 9.20 16.07 -7.54
N ILE A 159 9.75 14.89 -7.83
CA ILE A 159 10.64 14.67 -8.96
C ILE A 159 9.77 14.61 -10.23
N SER A 160 10.19 15.32 -11.28
CA SER A 160 9.46 15.36 -12.57
C SER A 160 9.48 13.97 -13.22
N LEU A 161 8.30 13.41 -13.47
CA LEU A 161 8.12 12.08 -14.08
C LEU A 161 8.14 12.13 -15.62
N THR A 162 8.06 13.32 -16.22
CA THR A 162 7.98 13.49 -17.69
C THR A 162 9.13 12.81 -18.44
N PRO A 163 10.41 12.97 -18.05
CA PRO A 163 11.50 12.27 -18.75
C PRO A 163 11.43 10.76 -18.61
N LEU A 164 10.93 10.28 -17.43
CA LEU A 164 10.78 8.85 -17.18
C LEU A 164 9.67 8.23 -18.03
N PHE A 165 8.53 8.92 -18.18
CA PHE A 165 7.46 8.47 -19.07
C PHE A 165 7.88 8.49 -20.55
N ALA A 166 8.65 9.48 -20.98
CA ALA A 166 9.16 9.53 -22.35
C ALA A 166 10.07 8.33 -22.64
N SER A 167 11.04 8.04 -21.74
CA SER A 167 11.94 6.89 -21.88
C SER A 167 11.21 5.55 -21.79
N ALA A 168 10.26 5.43 -20.85
CA ALA A 168 9.44 4.22 -20.71
C ALA A 168 8.54 4.00 -21.94
N GLY A 169 8.03 5.07 -22.58
CA GLY A 169 7.27 4.99 -23.81
C GLY A 169 8.09 4.43 -24.96
N ILE A 170 9.31 4.92 -25.15
CA ILE A 170 10.24 4.39 -26.18
C ILE A 170 10.57 2.91 -25.90
N ALA A 171 10.90 2.58 -24.65
CA ALA A 171 11.17 1.20 -24.26
C ALA A 171 9.95 0.31 -24.47
N GLY A 172 8.74 0.80 -24.16
CA GLY A 172 7.48 0.08 -24.37
C GLY A 172 7.22 -0.23 -25.85
N ILE A 173 7.50 0.71 -26.75
CA ILE A 173 7.40 0.47 -28.20
C ILE A 173 8.41 -0.62 -28.63
N ALA A 174 9.66 -0.55 -28.16
CA ALA A 174 10.66 -1.56 -28.49
C ALA A 174 10.25 -2.98 -28.02
N VAL A 175 9.72 -3.07 -26.78
CA VAL A 175 9.20 -4.34 -26.22
C VAL A 175 7.98 -4.82 -27.03
N ALA A 176 7.05 -3.93 -27.39
CA ALA A 176 5.88 -4.29 -28.18
C ALA A 176 6.26 -4.83 -29.57
N LEU A 177 7.25 -4.21 -30.24
CA LEU A 177 7.76 -4.69 -31.53
C LEU A 177 8.45 -6.05 -31.38
N ALA A 178 9.25 -6.25 -30.34
CA ALA A 178 9.91 -7.53 -30.07
C ALA A 178 8.92 -8.66 -29.75
N ALA A 179 7.81 -8.33 -29.06
CA ALA A 179 6.79 -9.32 -28.67
C ALA A 179 5.75 -9.59 -29.78
N LYS A 180 5.70 -8.78 -30.84
CA LYS A 180 4.66 -8.82 -31.89
C LYS A 180 4.51 -10.22 -32.50
N ASP A 181 5.60 -10.82 -32.94
CA ASP A 181 5.55 -12.11 -33.64
C ASP A 181 5.19 -13.25 -32.68
N THR A 182 5.64 -13.18 -31.43
CA THR A 182 5.27 -14.15 -30.38
C THR A 182 3.76 -14.08 -30.07
N LEU A 183 3.20 -12.86 -29.95
CA LEU A 183 1.76 -12.69 -29.74
C LEU A 183 0.96 -13.14 -30.95
N ALA A 184 1.39 -12.81 -32.16
CA ALA A 184 0.74 -13.23 -33.40
C ALA A 184 0.67 -14.75 -33.52
N ASN A 185 1.78 -15.45 -33.25
CA ASN A 185 1.83 -16.91 -33.25
C ASN A 185 0.96 -17.55 -32.14
N PHE A 186 0.93 -16.92 -30.95
CA PHE A 186 0.09 -17.37 -29.86
C PHE A 186 -1.40 -17.27 -30.20
N PHE A 187 -1.86 -16.15 -30.72
CA PHE A 187 -3.26 -15.97 -31.13
C PHE A 187 -3.62 -16.79 -32.37
N GLY A 188 -2.69 -16.94 -33.32
CA GLY A 188 -2.87 -17.80 -34.47
C GLY A 188 -3.03 -19.28 -34.12
N GLY A 189 -2.28 -19.75 -33.10
CA GLY A 189 -2.37 -21.12 -32.61
C GLY A 189 -3.63 -21.44 -31.80
N ILE A 190 -4.31 -20.44 -31.25
CA ILE A 190 -5.61 -20.61 -30.55
C ILE A 190 -6.78 -20.60 -31.54
N SER A 191 -6.60 -20.04 -32.72
CA SER A 191 -7.66 -19.83 -33.73
C SER A 191 -7.86 -21.04 -34.66
N ILE A 192 -7.06 -22.08 -34.49
CA ILE A 192 -7.17 -23.37 -35.21
C ILE A 192 -7.82 -24.40 -34.27
#